data_d89e22f2605ef671ee169ccfe41836c7
#
_entry.id   d89e22f2605ef671ee169ccfe41836c7
#
_cell.length_a   1.000
_cell.length_b   1.000
_cell.length_c   1.000
_cell.angle_alpha   90.00
_cell.angle_beta   90.00
_cell.angle_gamma   90.00
#
_symmetry.space_group_name_H-M   'P 1'
#
loop_
_entity.id
_entity.type
_entity.pdbx_description
1 polymer ?
#
loop_
_entity_poly.entity_id
_entity_poly.type
_entity_poly.pdbx_seq_one_letter_code
_entity_poly.pdbx_strand_id
1 'polypeptide(L)'
;NCIKEVLAEYRVPKIGGIPPLTGGFVGYFGYDFVQYCEPSLQFDPTKATDFPDFDLMLFDKIVAFDHLKQKLFIIVNVRTDNLEVNYAKAEREITAVEALLSSSVAQRPFIAAKLGEVKSNQSKDLYAANVQKCKKYIKNGDVFQIVYSQKFTADYDQDLFNAYRILRTTNPSQYMVLMKNDDVEIA
;
A
#
# COMPACT_ATOMS: atom_id res chain seq x y z
N ASN A 1 13.30 13.55 8.52
CA ASN A 1 12.58 14.83 8.67
C ASN A 1 11.84 15.26 7.39
N CYS A 2 12.30 14.90 6.18
CA CYS A 2 11.72 15.30 4.90
C CYS A 2 10.18 15.08 4.81
N ILE A 3 9.68 13.89 5.18
CA ILE A 3 8.24 13.58 5.17
C ILE A 3 7.45 14.55 6.08
N LYS A 4 7.99 14.86 7.26
CA LYS A 4 7.35 15.81 8.19
C LYS A 4 7.31 17.23 7.64
N GLU A 5 8.35 17.63 6.93
CA GLU A 5 8.43 18.95 6.29
C GLU A 5 7.36 19.10 5.19
N VAL A 6 7.27 18.09 4.33
CA VAL A 6 6.23 18.06 3.29
C VAL A 6 4.82 18.01 3.91
N LEU A 7 4.59 17.16 4.93
CA LEU A 7 3.29 17.09 5.62
C LEU A 7 2.91 18.40 6.31
N ALA A 8 3.86 19.20 6.75
CA ALA A 8 3.57 20.49 7.40
C ALA A 8 2.92 21.51 6.46
N GLU A 9 3.09 21.36 5.16
CA GLU A 9 2.47 22.21 4.14
C GLU A 9 0.99 21.85 3.89
N TYR A 10 0.56 20.66 4.32
CA TYR A 10 -0.78 20.15 4.08
C TYR A 10 -1.58 20.06 5.39
N ARG A 11 -2.55 20.95 5.52
CA ARG A 11 -3.47 20.94 6.67
C ARG A 11 -4.90 20.84 6.18
N VAL A 12 -5.58 19.78 6.55
CA VAL A 12 -6.97 19.53 6.18
C VAL A 12 -7.85 19.60 7.42
N PRO A 13 -8.99 20.29 7.39
CA PRO A 13 -9.92 20.35 8.52
C PRO A 13 -10.53 18.96 8.78
N LYS A 14 -10.76 18.63 10.04
CA LYS A 14 -11.52 17.45 10.42
C LYS A 14 -13.02 17.77 10.30
N ILE A 15 -13.68 17.12 9.36
CA ILE A 15 -15.11 17.30 9.11
C ILE A 15 -15.85 16.06 9.61
N GLY A 16 -16.87 16.28 10.46
CA GLY A 16 -17.70 15.17 10.95
C GLY A 16 -18.58 14.57 9.86
N GLY A 17 -18.80 13.27 9.91
CA GLY A 17 -19.72 12.56 9.00
C GLY A 17 -19.14 12.12 7.66
N ILE A 18 -17.90 12.46 7.35
CA ILE A 18 -17.16 11.99 6.19
C ILE A 18 -16.15 10.88 6.59
N PRO A 19 -15.63 10.09 5.64
CA PRO A 19 -14.63 9.07 5.90
C PRO A 19 -13.37 9.63 6.60
N PRO A 20 -12.67 8.84 7.42
CA PRO A 20 -11.49 9.29 8.15
C PRO A 20 -10.31 9.64 7.23
N LEU A 21 -10.18 8.99 6.07
CA LEU A 21 -9.19 9.30 5.06
C LEU A 21 -9.83 10.25 4.03
N THR A 22 -9.40 11.48 4.01
CA THR A 22 -9.89 12.52 3.08
C THR A 22 -8.83 12.98 2.09
N GLY A 23 -7.60 12.49 2.21
CA GLY A 23 -6.43 12.81 1.41
C GLY A 23 -5.16 12.57 2.19
N GLY A 24 -4.01 12.79 1.55
CA GLY A 24 -2.70 12.65 2.18
C GLY A 24 -1.82 11.61 1.52
N PHE A 25 -0.75 11.22 2.20
CA PHE A 25 0.18 10.23 1.68
C PHE A 25 -0.34 8.82 1.90
N VAL A 26 -0.30 8.04 0.83
CA VAL A 26 -0.54 6.58 0.84
C VAL A 26 0.64 5.91 0.14
N GLY A 27 1.14 4.84 0.73
CA GLY A 27 2.26 4.10 0.19
C GLY A 27 2.79 3.09 1.19
N TYR A 28 4.06 2.74 1.10
CA TYR A 28 4.67 1.78 1.99
C TYR A 28 6.02 2.27 2.53
N PHE A 29 6.41 1.67 3.64
CA PHE A 29 7.77 1.67 4.17
C PHE A 29 8.26 0.24 4.12
N GLY A 30 9.37 0.01 3.41
CA GLY A 30 10.03 -1.29 3.36
C GLY A 30 10.54 -1.69 4.76
N TYR A 31 10.77 -2.99 4.95
CA TYR A 31 11.30 -3.48 6.23
C TYR A 31 12.63 -2.83 6.57
N ASP A 32 13.50 -2.63 5.59
CA ASP A 32 14.84 -2.08 5.77
C ASP A 32 14.84 -0.59 6.15
N PHE A 33 13.68 0.09 6.05
CA PHE A 33 13.51 1.45 6.55
C PHE A 33 13.82 1.58 8.06
N VAL A 34 13.72 0.48 8.81
CA VAL A 34 14.06 0.46 10.24
C VAL A 34 15.47 0.96 10.54
N GLN A 35 16.43 0.80 9.61
CA GLN A 35 17.80 1.29 9.75
C GLN A 35 17.89 2.80 9.99
N TYR A 36 16.94 3.58 9.45
CA TYR A 36 16.88 5.04 9.63
C TYR A 36 16.29 5.44 10.99
N CYS A 37 15.61 4.52 11.65
CA CYS A 37 14.95 4.75 12.95
C CYS A 37 15.75 4.16 14.10
N GLU A 38 16.55 3.12 13.84
CA GLU A 38 17.30 2.36 14.85
C GLU A 38 18.80 2.34 14.52
N PRO A 39 19.60 3.28 15.09
CA PRO A 39 21.03 3.41 14.77
C PRO A 39 21.89 2.20 15.16
N SER A 40 21.38 1.31 16.02
CA SER A 40 22.09 0.07 16.41
C SER A 40 22.13 -0.95 15.27
N LEU A 41 21.23 -0.82 14.29
CA LEU A 41 21.15 -1.71 13.13
C LEU A 41 22.03 -1.20 12.01
N GLN A 42 22.97 -2.03 11.60
CA GLN A 42 23.83 -1.79 10.43
C GLN A 42 23.48 -2.79 9.35
N PHE A 43 22.94 -2.29 8.24
CA PHE A 43 22.66 -3.12 7.07
C PHE A 43 23.88 -3.15 6.16
N ASP A 44 24.12 -4.33 5.58
CA ASP A 44 25.19 -4.53 4.62
C ASP A 44 24.76 -3.90 3.27
N PRO A 45 25.40 -2.83 2.80
CA PRO A 45 24.99 -2.15 1.57
C PRO A 45 25.15 -3.03 0.33
N THR A 46 25.94 -4.11 0.39
CA THR A 46 26.10 -5.05 -0.72
C THR A 46 24.87 -5.95 -0.91
N LYS A 47 23.98 -5.97 0.08
CA LYS A 47 22.71 -6.72 0.07
C LYS A 47 21.50 -5.82 -0.17
N ALA A 48 21.73 -4.56 -0.50
CA ALA A 48 20.66 -3.65 -0.89
C ALA A 48 19.85 -4.26 -2.04
N THR A 49 18.54 -4.12 -1.96
CA THR A 49 17.61 -4.54 -3.02
C THR A 49 17.32 -3.35 -3.93
N ASP A 50 16.95 -3.59 -5.16
CA ASP A 50 16.46 -2.53 -6.07
C ASP A 50 15.08 -2.00 -5.66
N PHE A 51 14.53 -2.49 -4.55
CA PHE A 51 13.24 -2.07 -4.02
C PHE A 51 13.41 -0.85 -3.12
N PRO A 52 12.69 0.26 -3.37
CA PRO A 52 12.80 1.47 -2.56
C PRO A 52 12.47 1.23 -1.09
N ASP A 53 13.23 1.85 -0.17
CA ASP A 53 12.99 1.76 1.28
C ASP A 53 11.64 2.35 1.69
N PHE A 54 11.14 3.29 0.93
CA PHE A 54 9.76 3.79 1.03
C PHE A 54 9.31 4.39 -0.30
N ASP A 55 8.01 4.35 -0.54
CA ASP A 55 7.37 5.01 -1.67
C ASP A 55 5.99 5.53 -1.24
N LEU A 56 5.77 6.82 -1.39
CA LEU A 56 4.61 7.54 -0.90
C LEU A 56 4.01 8.38 -2.02
N MET A 57 2.76 8.12 -2.34
CA MET A 57 1.96 8.90 -3.27
C MET A 57 1.09 9.89 -2.51
N LEU A 58 1.06 11.15 -2.93
CA LEU A 58 0.15 12.15 -2.38
C LEU A 58 -1.18 12.14 -3.12
N PHE A 59 -2.25 11.87 -2.39
CA PHE A 59 -3.61 11.90 -2.91
C PHE A 59 -4.35 13.13 -2.43
N ASP A 60 -4.78 13.97 -3.34
CA ASP A 60 -5.66 15.12 -3.12
C ASP A 60 -7.12 14.83 -3.50
N LYS A 61 -7.38 13.71 -4.17
CA LYS A 61 -8.69 13.26 -4.62
C LYS A 61 -8.96 11.84 -4.15
N ILE A 62 -10.12 11.64 -3.53
CA ILE A 62 -10.52 10.33 -3.00
C ILE A 62 -11.97 10.04 -3.36
N VAL A 63 -12.22 8.81 -3.76
CA VAL A 63 -13.56 8.22 -3.82
C VAL A 63 -13.66 7.19 -2.72
N ALA A 64 -14.57 7.41 -1.78
CA ALA A 64 -14.77 6.51 -0.65
C ALA A 64 -16.17 5.90 -0.65
N PHE A 65 -16.24 4.58 -0.48
CA PHE A 65 -17.48 3.83 -0.34
C PHE A 65 -17.71 3.48 1.13
N ASP A 66 -18.74 4.05 1.74
CA ASP A 66 -19.19 3.68 3.07
C ASP A 66 -20.23 2.56 2.94
N HIS A 67 -19.78 1.32 3.10
CA HIS A 67 -20.65 0.15 2.97
C HIS A 67 -21.70 0.04 4.08
N LEU A 68 -21.45 0.63 5.25
CA LEU A 68 -22.40 0.64 6.35
C LEU A 68 -23.56 1.60 6.09
N LYS A 69 -23.26 2.81 5.66
CA LYS A 69 -24.24 3.86 5.36
C LYS A 69 -24.76 3.82 3.93
N GLN A 70 -24.21 2.94 3.08
CA GLN A 70 -24.51 2.85 1.64
C GLN A 70 -24.35 4.22 0.94
N LYS A 71 -23.25 4.90 1.24
CA LYS A 71 -22.93 6.22 0.69
C LYS A 71 -21.61 6.18 -0.05
N LEU A 72 -21.53 6.96 -1.11
CA LEU A 72 -20.32 7.26 -1.83
C LEU A 72 -19.94 8.73 -1.57
N PHE A 73 -18.66 8.96 -1.28
CA PHE A 73 -18.09 10.29 -1.11
C PHE A 73 -17.06 10.54 -2.20
N ILE A 74 -17.15 11.68 -2.85
CA ILE A 74 -16.12 12.20 -3.74
C ILE A 74 -15.51 13.40 -3.03
N ILE A 75 -14.24 13.31 -2.72
CA ILE A 75 -13.51 14.32 -1.94
C ILE A 75 -12.39 14.86 -2.80
N VAL A 76 -12.34 16.18 -2.95
CA VAL A 76 -11.26 16.89 -3.64
C VAL A 76 -10.70 17.94 -2.69
N ASN A 77 -9.43 17.82 -2.35
CA ASN A 77 -8.72 18.81 -1.54
C ASN A 77 -8.14 19.88 -2.47
N VAL A 78 -8.26 21.13 -2.05
CA VAL A 78 -7.80 22.28 -2.83
C VAL A 78 -6.82 23.12 -2.02
N ARG A 79 -5.86 23.72 -2.70
CA ARG A 79 -4.98 24.73 -2.10
C ARG A 79 -5.75 26.04 -1.90
N THR A 80 -5.43 26.72 -0.81
CA THR A 80 -6.09 27.97 -0.41
C THR A 80 -5.45 29.22 -1.00
N ASP A 81 -4.33 29.11 -1.72
CA ASP A 81 -3.59 30.22 -2.33
C ASP A 81 -4.34 30.78 -3.51
N ASN A 82 -5.20 30.43 -4.18
CA ASN A 82 -6.09 30.97 -5.23
C ASN A 82 -7.48 30.30 -5.08
N LEU A 83 -8.10 30.50 -3.93
CA LEU A 83 -9.23 29.70 -3.49
C LEU A 83 -10.37 29.64 -4.51
N GLU A 84 -10.78 30.79 -5.10
CA GLU A 84 -11.88 30.83 -6.07
C GLU A 84 -11.58 29.97 -7.32
N VAL A 85 -10.39 30.11 -7.86
CA VAL A 85 -9.97 29.36 -9.06
C VAL A 85 -9.86 27.86 -8.75
N ASN A 86 -9.24 27.53 -7.61
CA ASN A 86 -9.02 26.15 -7.19
C ASN A 86 -10.35 25.48 -6.81
N TYR A 87 -11.28 26.22 -6.20
CA TYR A 87 -12.60 25.71 -5.88
C TYR A 87 -13.41 25.39 -7.16
N ALA A 88 -13.46 26.35 -8.10
CA ALA A 88 -14.14 26.11 -9.38
C ALA A 88 -13.52 24.94 -10.19
N LYS A 89 -12.21 24.71 -10.03
CA LYS A 89 -11.55 23.52 -10.60
C LYS A 89 -12.02 22.25 -9.90
N ALA A 90 -12.07 22.24 -8.56
CA ALA A 90 -12.51 21.09 -7.79
C ALA A 90 -13.96 20.69 -8.10
N GLU A 91 -14.87 21.64 -8.26
CA GLU A 91 -16.27 21.36 -8.66
C GLU A 91 -16.33 20.64 -10.00
N ARG A 92 -15.53 21.07 -10.99
CA ARG A 92 -15.44 20.39 -12.28
C ARG A 92 -14.87 18.98 -12.16
N GLU A 93 -13.86 18.79 -11.30
CA GLU A 93 -13.27 17.48 -11.05
C GLU A 93 -14.25 16.53 -10.35
N ILE A 94 -15.01 17.01 -9.38
CA ILE A 94 -16.08 16.22 -8.74
C ILE A 94 -17.14 15.80 -9.77
N THR A 95 -17.60 16.73 -10.61
CA THR A 95 -18.58 16.43 -11.67
C THR A 95 -18.03 15.40 -12.67
N ALA A 96 -16.76 15.51 -13.03
CA ALA A 96 -16.12 14.54 -13.93
C ALA A 96 -16.03 13.13 -13.31
N VAL A 97 -15.68 13.03 -12.04
CA VAL A 97 -15.64 11.76 -11.31
C VAL A 97 -17.05 11.18 -11.16
N GLU A 98 -18.05 12.00 -10.86
CA GLU A 98 -19.46 11.58 -10.78
C GLU A 98 -19.96 11.01 -12.12
N ALA A 99 -19.66 11.69 -13.22
CA ALA A 99 -19.98 11.23 -14.56
C ALA A 99 -19.30 9.90 -14.90
N LEU A 100 -18.01 9.75 -14.52
CA LEU A 100 -17.25 8.52 -14.71
C LEU A 100 -17.88 7.36 -13.92
N LEU A 101 -18.23 7.57 -12.66
CA LEU A 101 -18.85 6.55 -11.80
C LEU A 101 -20.26 6.16 -12.26
N SER A 102 -20.97 7.09 -12.87
CA SER A 102 -22.31 6.86 -13.43
C SER A 102 -22.28 6.21 -14.84
N SER A 103 -21.11 6.22 -15.48
CA SER A 103 -20.95 5.62 -16.82
C SER A 103 -20.87 4.10 -16.72
N SER A 104 -21.45 3.41 -17.71
CA SER A 104 -21.27 1.96 -17.86
C SER A 104 -19.89 1.68 -18.45
N VAL A 105 -18.91 1.44 -17.61
CA VAL A 105 -17.59 0.98 -18.05
C VAL A 105 -17.64 -0.54 -18.24
N ALA A 106 -17.18 -1.02 -19.38
CA ALA A 106 -17.01 -2.45 -19.61
C ALA A 106 -16.09 -3.04 -18.53
N GLN A 107 -16.55 -4.07 -17.85
CA GLN A 107 -15.71 -4.76 -16.89
C GLN A 107 -14.48 -5.32 -17.59
N ARG A 108 -13.29 -5.13 -17.00
CA ARG A 108 -12.09 -5.81 -17.48
C ARG A 108 -12.35 -7.32 -17.45
N PRO A 109 -12.17 -8.04 -18.56
CA PRO A 109 -12.33 -9.48 -18.57
C PRO A 109 -11.34 -10.11 -17.57
N PHE A 110 -11.77 -11.18 -16.94
CA PHE A 110 -10.84 -12.00 -16.17
C PHE A 110 -9.94 -12.74 -17.15
N ILE A 111 -8.65 -12.44 -17.13
CA ILE A 111 -7.63 -13.14 -17.90
C ILE A 111 -6.88 -14.04 -16.94
N ALA A 112 -6.87 -15.35 -17.21
CA ALA A 112 -6.08 -16.28 -16.42
C ALA A 112 -4.60 -15.99 -16.65
N ALA A 113 -3.92 -15.59 -15.57
CA ALA A 113 -2.49 -15.32 -15.61
C ALA A 113 -1.70 -16.62 -15.68
N LYS A 114 -0.55 -16.58 -16.33
CA LYS A 114 0.45 -17.65 -16.27
C LYS A 114 1.44 -17.29 -15.17
N LEU A 115 1.58 -18.19 -14.21
CA LEU A 115 2.61 -18.13 -13.20
C LEU A 115 3.78 -19.01 -13.65
N GLY A 116 4.98 -18.44 -13.70
CA GLY A 116 6.21 -19.17 -13.96
C GLY A 116 6.58 -20.11 -12.82
N GLU A 117 7.74 -20.74 -12.93
CA GLU A 117 8.27 -21.61 -11.88
C GLU A 117 8.51 -20.81 -10.59
N VAL A 118 7.96 -21.29 -9.48
CA VAL A 118 8.14 -20.65 -8.17
C VAL A 118 9.49 -21.03 -7.59
N LYS A 119 10.35 -20.06 -7.38
CA LYS A 119 11.69 -20.22 -6.79
C LYS A 119 11.70 -19.69 -5.37
N SER A 120 12.35 -20.41 -4.47
CA SER A 120 12.56 -19.99 -3.08
C SER A 120 13.98 -19.49 -2.87
N ASN A 121 14.15 -18.46 -2.03
CA ASN A 121 15.48 -17.97 -1.66
C ASN A 121 16.24 -18.90 -0.70
N GLN A 122 15.60 -19.94 -0.15
CA GLN A 122 16.22 -20.93 0.74
C GLN A 122 15.53 -22.30 0.62
N SER A 123 16.26 -23.35 0.98
CA SER A 123 15.71 -24.69 1.00
C SER A 123 14.78 -24.91 2.20
N LYS A 124 13.90 -25.91 2.09
CA LYS A 124 13.01 -26.32 3.20
C LYS A 124 13.78 -26.67 4.47
N ASP A 125 14.89 -27.40 4.33
CA ASP A 125 15.69 -27.85 5.47
C ASP A 125 16.39 -26.68 6.16
N LEU A 126 16.92 -25.72 5.38
CA LEU A 126 17.51 -24.51 5.93
C LEU A 126 16.45 -23.65 6.67
N TYR A 127 15.25 -23.53 6.10
CA TYR A 127 14.15 -22.84 6.75
C TYR A 127 13.80 -23.49 8.10
N ALA A 128 13.64 -24.82 8.11
CA ALA A 128 13.34 -25.57 9.33
C ALA A 128 14.43 -25.42 10.40
N ALA A 129 15.71 -25.50 10.00
CA ALA A 129 16.83 -25.31 10.92
C ALA A 129 16.84 -23.90 11.54
N ASN A 130 16.56 -22.85 10.73
CA ASN A 130 16.47 -21.48 11.20
C ASN A 130 15.28 -21.27 12.15
N VAL A 131 14.13 -21.89 11.89
CA VAL A 131 13.00 -21.89 12.82
C VAL A 131 13.39 -22.50 14.18
N GLN A 132 14.14 -23.61 14.19
CA GLN A 132 14.62 -24.19 15.44
C GLN A 132 15.60 -23.24 16.18
N LYS A 133 16.43 -22.51 15.45
CA LYS A 133 17.29 -21.47 16.01
C LYS A 133 16.46 -20.33 16.63
N CYS A 134 15.42 -19.85 15.95
CA CYS A 134 14.49 -18.85 16.48
C CYS A 134 13.83 -19.31 17.78
N LYS A 135 13.36 -20.57 17.84
CA LYS A 135 12.80 -21.16 19.06
C LYS A 135 13.76 -21.15 20.26
N LYS A 136 15.07 -21.30 20.01
CA LYS A 136 16.07 -21.21 21.08
C LYS A 136 16.16 -19.80 21.65
N TYR A 137 16.16 -18.76 20.81
CA TYR A 137 16.16 -17.37 21.27
C TYR A 137 14.94 -17.05 22.14
N ILE A 138 13.75 -17.53 21.72
CA ILE A 138 12.52 -17.36 22.52
C ILE A 138 12.64 -18.10 23.85
N LYS A 139 13.14 -19.35 23.85
CA LYS A 139 13.29 -20.15 25.08
C LYS A 139 14.31 -19.54 26.05
N ASN A 140 15.36 -18.92 25.53
CA ASN A 140 16.38 -18.26 26.34
C ASN A 140 15.90 -16.91 26.95
N GLY A 141 14.77 -16.38 26.47
CA GLY A 141 14.25 -15.09 26.91
C GLY A 141 14.85 -13.89 26.16
N ASP A 142 15.58 -14.12 25.07
CA ASP A 142 16.17 -13.05 24.27
C ASP A 142 15.11 -12.21 23.57
N VAL A 143 14.02 -12.86 23.14
CA VAL A 143 12.88 -12.23 22.43
C VAL A 143 11.57 -12.94 22.78
N PHE A 144 10.43 -12.24 22.65
CA PHE A 144 9.10 -12.84 22.81
C PHE A 144 8.59 -13.49 21.54
N GLN A 145 8.93 -12.90 20.38
CA GLN A 145 8.42 -13.30 19.07
C GLN A 145 9.48 -13.05 18.02
N ILE A 146 9.58 -13.95 17.05
CA ILE A 146 10.37 -13.77 15.83
C ILE A 146 9.49 -14.10 14.64
N VAL A 147 9.40 -13.19 13.68
CA VAL A 147 8.79 -13.44 12.38
C VAL A 147 9.90 -13.77 11.40
N TYR A 148 10.10 -15.07 11.18
CA TYR A 148 11.10 -15.54 10.23
C TYR A 148 10.49 -15.70 8.84
N SER A 149 10.97 -14.95 7.88
CA SER A 149 10.38 -14.87 6.53
C SER A 149 11.13 -15.71 5.50
N GLN A 150 10.42 -16.00 4.42
CA GLN A 150 10.94 -16.65 3.22
C GLN A 150 10.43 -15.91 1.99
N LYS A 151 11.28 -15.72 0.99
CA LYS A 151 10.92 -15.09 -0.27
C LYS A 151 10.68 -16.14 -1.34
N PHE A 152 9.52 -16.06 -1.98
CA PHE A 152 9.23 -16.79 -3.21
C PHE A 152 9.18 -15.82 -4.37
N THR A 153 9.73 -16.21 -5.51
CA THR A 153 9.71 -15.43 -6.75
C THR A 153 9.22 -16.30 -7.90
N ALA A 154 8.46 -15.70 -8.79
CA ALA A 154 8.01 -16.33 -10.03
C ALA A 154 7.78 -15.25 -11.08
N ASP A 155 7.93 -15.59 -12.34
CA ASP A 155 7.52 -14.74 -13.45
C ASP A 155 5.99 -14.68 -13.51
N TYR A 156 5.45 -13.48 -13.70
CA TYR A 156 4.02 -13.23 -13.77
C TYR A 156 3.73 -12.25 -14.91
N ASP A 157 2.82 -12.62 -15.82
CA ASP A 157 2.60 -11.93 -17.10
C ASP A 157 1.43 -10.93 -17.09
N GLN A 158 0.83 -10.66 -15.93
CA GLN A 158 -0.32 -9.77 -15.76
C GLN A 158 -0.09 -8.75 -14.64
N ASP A 159 -0.97 -7.74 -14.55
CA ASP A 159 -1.04 -6.89 -13.37
C ASP A 159 -1.69 -7.63 -12.18
N LEU A 160 -1.48 -7.12 -10.97
CA LEU A 160 -2.00 -7.76 -9.75
C LEU A 160 -3.50 -7.57 -9.53
N PHE A 161 -4.20 -6.81 -10.38
CA PHE A 161 -5.60 -6.47 -10.16
C PHE A 161 -6.51 -7.70 -10.05
N ASN A 162 -6.36 -8.66 -10.97
CA ASN A 162 -7.17 -9.88 -10.94
C ASN A 162 -6.75 -10.81 -9.78
N ALA A 163 -5.47 -10.88 -9.45
CA ALA A 163 -4.98 -11.62 -8.29
C ALA A 163 -5.57 -11.04 -6.99
N TYR A 164 -5.58 -9.72 -6.85
CA TYR A 164 -6.19 -9.03 -5.72
C TYR A 164 -7.71 -9.29 -5.62
N ARG A 165 -8.43 -9.29 -6.74
CA ARG A 165 -9.87 -9.62 -6.76
C ARG A 165 -10.16 -11.01 -6.22
N ILE A 166 -9.32 -11.99 -6.56
CA ILE A 166 -9.43 -13.35 -6.02
C ILE A 166 -9.08 -13.36 -4.54
N LEU A 167 -7.96 -12.74 -4.16
CA LEU A 167 -7.51 -12.68 -2.77
C LEU A 167 -8.59 -12.13 -1.83
N ARG A 168 -9.28 -11.07 -2.24
CA ARG A 168 -10.38 -10.48 -1.48
C ARG A 168 -11.51 -11.46 -1.15
N THR A 169 -11.74 -12.45 -1.98
CA THR A 169 -12.83 -13.41 -1.84
C THR A 169 -12.38 -14.70 -1.17
N THR A 170 -11.13 -15.11 -1.38
CA THR A 170 -10.62 -16.39 -0.87
C THR A 170 -9.96 -16.28 0.50
N ASN A 171 -9.33 -15.15 0.77
CA ASN A 171 -8.64 -14.90 2.05
C ASN A 171 -8.81 -13.43 2.49
N PRO A 172 -10.04 -13.02 2.84
CA PRO A 172 -10.32 -11.64 3.24
C PRO A 172 -9.65 -11.29 4.56
N SER A 173 -9.16 -10.06 4.67
CA SER A 173 -8.72 -9.49 5.94
C SER A 173 -9.40 -8.12 6.16
N GLN A 174 -9.31 -7.59 7.40
CA GLN A 174 -9.92 -6.30 7.73
C GLN A 174 -9.32 -5.14 6.94
N TYR A 175 -8.04 -5.25 6.60
CA TYR A 175 -7.31 -4.27 5.80
C TYR A 175 -6.71 -4.99 4.59
N MET A 176 -7.12 -4.56 3.42
CA MET A 176 -6.61 -5.08 2.16
C MET A 176 -6.28 -3.91 1.26
N VAL A 177 -5.13 -3.99 0.62
CA VAL A 177 -4.59 -2.90 -0.18
C VAL A 177 -4.22 -3.44 -1.56
N LEU A 178 -4.50 -2.66 -2.59
CA LEU A 178 -3.91 -2.78 -3.91
C LEU A 178 -3.31 -1.42 -4.25
N MET A 179 -2.01 -1.33 -4.27
CA MET A 179 -1.27 -0.14 -4.69
C MET A 179 -0.58 -0.39 -6.01
N LYS A 180 -0.60 0.60 -6.87
CA LYS A 180 0.10 0.60 -8.15
C LYS A 180 0.69 1.97 -8.38
N ASN A 181 1.99 2.02 -8.58
CA ASN A 181 2.70 3.15 -9.13
C ASN A 181 3.34 2.76 -10.48
N ASP A 182 4.25 3.57 -11.01
CA ASP A 182 4.86 3.32 -12.32
C ASP A 182 5.74 2.06 -12.33
N ASP A 183 6.36 1.71 -11.20
CA ASP A 183 7.38 0.66 -11.12
C ASP A 183 6.97 -0.55 -10.29
N VAL A 184 6.02 -0.39 -9.37
CA VAL A 184 5.68 -1.39 -8.35
C VAL A 184 4.18 -1.58 -8.21
N GLU A 185 3.74 -2.84 -8.15
CA GLU A 185 2.40 -3.23 -7.71
C GLU A 185 2.49 -4.03 -6.41
N ILE A 186 1.64 -3.70 -5.44
CA ILE A 186 1.56 -4.37 -4.12
C ILE A 186 0.10 -4.74 -3.85
N ALA A 187 -0.12 -5.99 -3.47
CA ALA A 187 -1.42 -6.51 -3.09
C ALA A 187 -1.36 -7.31 -1.79
#